data_c005a3817302c6f5f3ee1ee50c417a83
#
_entry.id   c005a3817302c6f5f3ee1ee50c417a83
#
_cell.length_a   1.000
_cell.length_b   1.000
_cell.length_c   1.000
_cell.angle_alpha   90.00
_cell.angle_beta   90.00
_cell.angle_gamma   90.00
#
_symmetry.space_group_name_H-M   'P 1'
#
loop_
_entity.id
_entity.type
_entity.pdbx_description
1 polymer ?
#
loop_
_entity_poly.entity_id
_entity_poly.type
_entity_poly.pdbx_seq_one_letter_code
_entity_poly.pdbx_strand_id
1 'polypeptide(L)'
;MKDRIIIFCGNYGSGKTEIALNTALKLRSQGARTALVDLDIVNPYFRSSEHEKMLKEHDIRLIAPTFAGTTVDVPALPAEVQTIFADKGERVVIDVGGDDTGATALGRYYPYLKKDSVCVYMVINARRPFSRGVDELMEMYNNIRNKGRINIDYFINNTNMARQTTVEDIYFGKEIIDKLSERTGV
;
A
#
# COMPACT_ATOMS: atom_id res chain seq x y z
N MET A 1 13.69 -4.40 -6.80
CA MET A 1 12.32 -4.95 -6.89
C MET A 1 12.12 -5.54 -8.28
N LYS A 2 11.97 -6.87 -8.37
CA LYS A 2 11.81 -7.57 -9.67
C LYS A 2 10.34 -7.79 -10.04
N ASP A 3 9.47 -7.79 -9.04
CA ASP A 3 8.07 -8.13 -9.20
C ASP A 3 7.29 -7.03 -9.92
N ARG A 4 6.37 -7.44 -10.79
CA ARG A 4 5.58 -6.52 -11.62
C ARG A 4 4.60 -5.69 -10.80
N ILE A 5 3.95 -6.30 -9.81
CA ILE A 5 3.00 -5.65 -8.90
C ILE A 5 3.64 -5.54 -7.53
N ILE A 6 3.66 -4.35 -6.99
CA ILE A 6 4.16 -4.03 -5.65
C ILE A 6 2.99 -3.50 -4.84
N ILE A 7 2.72 -4.11 -3.69
CA ILE A 7 1.59 -3.75 -2.84
C ILE A 7 2.13 -3.23 -1.50
N PHE A 8 1.65 -2.06 -1.09
CA PHE A 8 1.89 -1.51 0.23
C PHE A 8 0.61 -1.54 1.05
N CYS A 9 0.65 -2.20 2.19
CA CYS A 9 -0.42 -2.29 3.17
C CYS A 9 0.10 -1.92 4.57
N GLY A 10 -0.78 -1.83 5.56
CA GLY A 10 -0.41 -1.46 6.93
C GLY A 10 -1.37 -0.42 7.49
N ASN A 11 -1.18 -0.01 8.75
CA ASN A 11 -2.11 0.86 9.46
C ASN A 11 -2.17 2.28 8.89
N TYR A 12 -3.26 3.00 9.23
CA TYR A 12 -3.37 4.44 8.97
C TYR A 12 -2.19 5.21 9.58
N GLY A 13 -1.64 6.15 8.81
CA GLY A 13 -0.50 6.96 9.24
C GLY A 13 0.84 6.23 9.30
N SER A 14 0.95 4.98 8.82
CA SER A 14 2.24 4.27 8.72
C SER A 14 3.16 4.81 7.62
N GLY A 15 2.64 5.63 6.69
CA GLY A 15 3.39 6.22 5.58
C GLY A 15 3.38 5.38 4.30
N LYS A 16 2.45 4.44 4.15
CA LYS A 16 2.27 3.61 2.94
C LYS A 16 2.24 4.45 1.67
N THR A 17 1.37 5.45 1.67
CA THR A 17 1.12 6.34 0.54
C THR A 17 2.38 7.05 0.06
N GLU A 18 3.17 7.60 1.00
CA GLU A 18 4.45 8.23 0.67
C GLU A 18 5.45 7.22 0.08
N ILE A 19 5.49 6.01 0.63
CA ILE A 19 6.37 4.95 0.12
C ILE A 19 5.89 4.49 -1.27
N ALA A 20 4.59 4.33 -1.47
CA ALA A 20 4.00 3.95 -2.76
C ALA A 20 4.30 5.00 -3.84
N LEU A 21 4.09 6.28 -3.52
CA LEU A 21 4.39 7.39 -4.40
C LEU A 21 5.86 7.42 -4.81
N ASN A 22 6.77 7.41 -3.83
CA ASN A 22 8.20 7.43 -4.09
C ASN A 22 8.69 6.18 -4.85
N THR A 23 8.04 5.03 -4.62
CA THR A 23 8.32 3.81 -5.38
C THR A 23 7.91 3.95 -6.83
N ALA A 24 6.72 4.50 -7.11
CA ALA A 24 6.24 4.73 -8.47
C ALA A 24 7.17 5.71 -9.23
N LEU A 25 7.55 6.83 -8.60
CA LEU A 25 8.50 7.79 -9.15
C LEU A 25 9.86 7.14 -9.46
N LYS A 26 10.37 6.31 -8.55
CA LYS A 26 11.63 5.59 -8.74
C LYS A 26 11.56 4.60 -9.90
N LEU A 27 10.47 3.84 -10.02
CA LEU A 27 10.27 2.91 -11.13
C LEU A 27 10.24 3.67 -12.47
N ARG A 28 9.54 4.79 -12.50
CA ARG A 28 9.44 5.63 -13.70
C ARG A 28 10.79 6.23 -14.09
N SER A 29 11.57 6.72 -13.12
CA SER A 29 12.91 7.24 -13.38
C SER A 29 13.89 6.18 -13.92
N GLN A 30 13.61 4.91 -13.68
CA GLN A 30 14.34 3.76 -14.24
C GLN A 30 13.85 3.33 -15.64
N GLY A 31 12.93 4.08 -16.24
CA GLY A 31 12.39 3.85 -17.57
C GLY A 31 11.18 2.89 -17.62
N ALA A 32 10.67 2.43 -16.50
CA ALA A 32 9.50 1.55 -16.50
C ALA A 32 8.21 2.34 -16.78
N ARG A 33 7.32 1.79 -17.61
CA ARG A 33 5.93 2.25 -17.65
C ARG A 33 5.30 1.91 -16.30
N THR A 34 4.69 2.89 -15.63
CA THR A 34 4.29 2.74 -14.22
C THR A 34 2.86 3.23 -14.01
N ALA A 35 2.07 2.41 -13.33
CA ALA A 35 0.77 2.79 -12.77
C ALA A 35 0.84 2.83 -11.24
N LEU A 36 0.19 3.82 -10.64
CA LEU A 36 -0.09 3.91 -9.22
C LEU A 36 -1.59 3.72 -9.01
N VAL A 37 -1.95 2.72 -8.20
CA VAL A 37 -3.33 2.39 -7.87
C VAL A 37 -3.59 2.74 -6.42
N ASP A 38 -4.54 3.63 -6.19
CA ASP A 38 -5.04 3.98 -4.85
C ASP A 38 -6.27 3.13 -4.55
N LEU A 39 -6.16 2.21 -3.60
CA LEU A 39 -7.27 1.42 -3.08
C LEU A 39 -7.78 1.93 -1.72
N ASP A 40 -7.33 3.11 -1.26
CA ASP A 40 -7.90 3.75 -0.08
C ASP A 40 -9.23 4.42 -0.43
N ILE A 41 -10.32 3.70 -0.13
CA ILE A 41 -11.68 4.16 -0.41
C ILE A 41 -12.12 5.23 0.59
N VAL A 42 -11.55 5.22 1.80
CA VAL A 42 -11.95 6.09 2.92
C VAL A 42 -11.23 7.44 2.86
N ASN A 43 -9.94 7.42 2.56
CA ASN A 43 -9.10 8.62 2.50
C ASN A 43 -8.29 8.67 1.19
N PRO A 44 -8.90 9.00 0.06
CA PRO A 44 -8.20 9.05 -1.22
C PRO A 44 -7.18 10.21 -1.23
N TYR A 45 -5.94 9.89 -0.89
CA TYR A 45 -4.84 10.85 -0.73
C TYR A 45 -4.41 11.48 -2.06
N PHE A 46 -4.41 10.70 -3.15
CA PHE A 46 -3.93 11.14 -4.46
C PHE A 46 -4.89 12.05 -5.23
N ARG A 47 -6.04 12.38 -4.64
CA ARG A 47 -7.03 13.27 -5.28
C ARG A 47 -6.73 14.75 -5.14
N SER A 48 -5.71 15.15 -4.39
CA SER A 48 -5.32 16.55 -4.46
C SER A 48 -4.86 16.85 -5.89
N SER A 49 -5.33 17.96 -6.44
CA SER A 49 -4.95 18.40 -7.78
C SER A 49 -3.42 18.51 -7.99
N GLU A 50 -2.69 18.68 -6.90
CA GLU A 50 -1.23 18.76 -6.90
C GLU A 50 -0.59 17.38 -7.15
N HIS A 51 -1.08 16.31 -6.50
CA HIS A 51 -0.56 14.97 -6.71
C HIS A 51 -0.90 14.42 -8.10
N GLU A 52 -2.12 14.64 -8.57
CA GLU A 52 -2.50 14.26 -9.94
C GLU A 52 -1.63 14.95 -10.98
N LYS A 53 -1.40 16.26 -10.81
CA LYS A 53 -0.54 17.03 -11.70
C LYS A 53 0.89 16.48 -11.70
N MET A 54 1.47 16.26 -10.53
CA MET A 54 2.83 15.74 -10.37
C MET A 54 2.98 14.35 -11.00
N LEU A 55 2.03 13.43 -10.78
CA LEU A 55 2.05 12.10 -11.39
C LEU A 55 1.97 12.17 -12.92
N LYS A 56 1.13 13.06 -13.45
CA LYS A 56 1.01 13.31 -14.89
C LYS A 56 2.29 13.88 -15.48
N GLU A 57 2.94 14.83 -14.80
CA GLU A 57 4.23 15.40 -15.22
C GLU A 57 5.34 14.35 -15.29
N HIS A 58 5.27 13.31 -14.45
CA HIS A 58 6.19 12.19 -14.46
C HIS A 58 5.73 11.00 -15.32
N ASP A 59 4.66 11.16 -16.11
CA ASP A 59 4.09 10.10 -16.96
C ASP A 59 3.79 8.81 -16.15
N ILE A 60 3.20 8.97 -14.97
CA ILE A 60 2.70 7.89 -14.12
C ILE A 60 1.18 7.88 -14.20
N ARG A 61 0.61 6.73 -14.59
CA ARG A 61 -0.84 6.55 -14.68
C ARG A 61 -1.42 6.37 -13.28
N LEU A 62 -2.28 7.31 -12.85
CA LEU A 62 -3.02 7.18 -11.60
C LEU A 62 -4.36 6.48 -11.84
N ILE A 63 -4.67 5.48 -11.02
CA ILE A 63 -5.97 4.81 -10.93
C ILE A 63 -6.45 4.97 -9.48
N ALA A 64 -7.46 5.79 -9.27
CA ALA A 64 -8.04 6.06 -7.96
C ALA A 64 -9.56 5.91 -8.01
N PRO A 65 -10.23 5.54 -6.89
CA PRO A 65 -11.69 5.42 -6.86
C PRO A 65 -12.33 6.73 -7.29
N THR A 66 -13.28 6.71 -8.21
CA THR A 66 -14.10 7.88 -8.53
C THR A 66 -15.36 7.86 -7.67
N PHE A 67 -15.66 8.95 -6.94
CA PHE A 67 -17.00 9.15 -6.42
C PHE A 67 -17.86 9.57 -7.61
N ALA A 68 -18.55 8.62 -8.22
CA ALA A 68 -19.61 8.96 -9.14
C ALA A 68 -20.66 9.75 -8.32
N GLY A 69 -21.04 10.94 -8.78
CA GLY A 69 -22.07 11.79 -8.17
C GLY A 69 -23.47 11.18 -8.26
N THR A 70 -23.60 9.95 -7.82
CA THR A 70 -24.85 9.20 -7.71
C THR A 70 -25.20 9.10 -6.23
N THR A 71 -26.48 9.27 -5.92
CA THR A 71 -27.12 9.18 -4.60
C THR A 71 -26.93 7.84 -3.86
N VAL A 72 -26.04 6.97 -4.30
CA VAL A 72 -25.69 5.71 -3.65
C VAL A 72 -24.23 5.79 -3.27
N ASP A 73 -23.97 6.03 -1.98
CA ASP A 73 -22.66 6.17 -1.34
C ASP A 73 -21.86 4.85 -1.25
N VAL A 74 -21.78 4.10 -2.33
CA VAL A 74 -20.86 2.95 -2.39
C VAL A 74 -19.71 3.33 -3.33
N PRO A 75 -18.52 3.60 -2.79
CA PRO A 75 -17.34 3.85 -3.62
C PRO A 75 -17.10 2.61 -4.49
N ALA A 76 -17.37 2.71 -5.77
CA ALA A 76 -17.05 1.66 -6.72
C ALA A 76 -15.57 1.77 -7.11
N LEU A 77 -14.84 0.67 -6.96
CA LEU A 77 -13.50 0.58 -7.53
C LEU A 77 -13.64 0.67 -9.06
N PRO A 78 -12.86 1.53 -9.73
CA PRO A 78 -13.01 1.75 -11.16
C PRO A 78 -12.77 0.46 -11.94
N ALA A 79 -13.52 0.26 -13.03
CA ALA A 79 -13.25 -0.81 -13.99
C ALA A 79 -11.80 -0.73 -14.53
N GLU A 80 -11.20 0.44 -14.49
CA GLU A 80 -9.80 0.71 -14.85
C GLU A 80 -8.79 -0.09 -14.03
N VAL A 81 -9.09 -0.48 -12.77
CA VAL A 81 -8.21 -1.37 -12.01
C VAL A 81 -8.01 -2.71 -12.73
N GLN A 82 -8.99 -3.17 -13.51
CA GLN A 82 -8.83 -4.41 -14.27
C GLN A 82 -7.79 -4.29 -15.40
N THR A 83 -7.58 -3.09 -15.91
CA THR A 83 -6.63 -2.84 -17.02
C THR A 83 -5.19 -3.15 -16.62
N ILE A 84 -4.83 -2.98 -15.33
CA ILE A 84 -3.48 -3.31 -14.85
C ILE A 84 -3.15 -4.80 -14.99
N PHE A 85 -4.15 -5.67 -14.96
CA PHE A 85 -3.95 -7.10 -15.08
C PHE A 85 -3.87 -7.56 -16.55
N ALA A 86 -4.42 -6.78 -17.47
CA ALA A 86 -4.38 -7.04 -18.92
C ALA A 86 -3.03 -6.59 -19.52
N ASP A 87 -2.50 -5.44 -19.14
CA ASP A 87 -1.21 -4.92 -19.63
C ASP A 87 -0.05 -5.43 -18.77
N LYS A 88 0.65 -6.47 -19.25
CA LYS A 88 1.80 -7.06 -18.55
C LYS A 88 3.10 -6.26 -18.72
N GLY A 89 3.14 -5.26 -19.59
CA GLY A 89 4.29 -4.39 -19.82
C GLY A 89 4.41 -3.23 -18.82
N GLU A 90 3.40 -3.05 -17.95
CA GLU A 90 3.36 -1.98 -16.96
C GLU A 90 3.74 -2.47 -15.57
N ARG A 91 4.59 -1.73 -14.86
CA ARG A 91 4.87 -1.93 -13.44
C ARG A 91 3.76 -1.26 -12.64
N VAL A 92 3.27 -1.93 -11.62
CA VAL A 92 2.12 -1.45 -10.84
C VAL A 92 2.49 -1.32 -9.38
N VAL A 93 2.21 -0.17 -8.81
CA VAL A 93 2.30 0.08 -7.36
C VAL A 93 0.88 0.24 -6.84
N ILE A 94 0.52 -0.51 -5.82
CA ILE A 94 -0.80 -0.47 -5.19
C ILE A 94 -0.66 0.04 -3.77
N ASP A 95 -1.30 1.16 -3.46
CA ASP A 95 -1.48 1.67 -2.10
C ASP A 95 -2.83 1.17 -1.55
N VAL A 96 -2.77 0.41 -0.46
CA VAL A 96 -3.97 -0.19 0.15
C VAL A 96 -4.37 0.60 1.38
N GLY A 97 -5.65 0.94 1.52
CA GLY A 97 -6.18 1.62 2.69
C GLY A 97 -5.81 0.92 4.00
N GLY A 98 -5.60 1.72 5.05
CA GLY A 98 -5.06 1.24 6.32
C GLY A 98 -6.05 0.50 7.22
N ASP A 99 -7.23 0.22 6.72
CA ASP A 99 -8.33 -0.43 7.45
C ASP A 99 -8.77 -1.75 6.80
N ASP A 100 -9.75 -2.37 7.40
CA ASP A 100 -10.39 -3.59 6.93
C ASP A 100 -11.01 -3.45 5.53
N THR A 101 -11.43 -2.25 5.17
CA THR A 101 -12.05 -1.94 3.88
C THR A 101 -11.02 -2.03 2.76
N GLY A 102 -9.82 -1.48 2.97
CA GLY A 102 -8.71 -1.56 2.02
C GLY A 102 -8.27 -3.01 1.78
N ALA A 103 -8.10 -3.80 2.83
CA ALA A 103 -7.77 -5.22 2.72
C ALA A 103 -8.86 -6.01 1.98
N THR A 104 -10.14 -5.74 2.25
CA THR A 104 -11.27 -6.36 1.56
C THR A 104 -11.32 -5.98 0.08
N ALA A 105 -11.04 -4.70 -0.22
CA ALA A 105 -10.94 -4.22 -1.60
C ALA A 105 -9.86 -4.96 -2.38
N LEU A 106 -8.68 -5.13 -1.78
CA LEU A 106 -7.60 -5.91 -2.36
C LEU A 106 -8.01 -7.37 -2.61
N GLY A 107 -8.72 -7.99 -1.67
CA GLY A 107 -9.18 -9.38 -1.77
C GLY A 107 -10.08 -9.68 -2.98
N ARG A 108 -10.77 -8.67 -3.52
CA ARG A 108 -11.55 -8.78 -4.75
C ARG A 108 -10.68 -9.07 -5.97
N TYR A 109 -9.43 -8.62 -5.95
CA TYR A 109 -8.47 -8.81 -7.04
C TYR A 109 -7.60 -10.06 -6.91
N TYR A 110 -7.76 -10.84 -5.83
CA TYR A 110 -7.01 -12.08 -5.63
C TYR A 110 -6.98 -13.02 -6.85
N PRO A 111 -8.10 -13.25 -7.59
CA PRO A 111 -8.08 -14.13 -8.76
C PRO A 111 -7.10 -13.69 -9.86
N TYR A 112 -6.79 -12.39 -9.91
CA TYR A 112 -5.85 -11.81 -10.86
C TYR A 112 -4.43 -11.77 -10.27
N LEU A 113 -4.29 -11.34 -9.01
CA LEU A 113 -3.02 -11.22 -8.31
C LEU A 113 -2.26 -12.55 -8.24
N LYS A 114 -2.96 -13.66 -7.96
CA LYS A 114 -2.35 -15.00 -7.90
C LYS A 114 -1.73 -15.49 -9.21
N LYS A 115 -2.02 -14.81 -10.33
CA LYS A 115 -1.50 -15.14 -11.67
C LYS A 115 -0.40 -14.19 -12.11
N ASP A 116 0.08 -13.35 -11.21
CA ASP A 116 1.06 -12.31 -11.49
C ASP A 116 2.27 -12.40 -10.54
N SER A 117 3.35 -11.71 -10.90
CA SER A 117 4.49 -11.51 -9.99
C SER A 117 4.15 -10.38 -9.04
N VAL A 118 3.87 -10.72 -7.78
CA VAL A 118 3.41 -9.80 -6.74
C VAL A 118 4.36 -9.85 -5.57
N CYS A 119 4.70 -8.69 -5.04
CA CYS A 119 5.44 -8.52 -3.79
C CYS A 119 4.67 -7.60 -2.85
N VAL A 120 4.43 -8.06 -1.64
CA VAL A 120 3.61 -7.36 -0.64
C VAL A 120 4.46 -6.91 0.52
N TYR A 121 4.42 -5.62 0.79
CA TYR A 121 5.10 -4.97 1.90
C TYR A 121 4.09 -4.47 2.92
N MET A 122 4.25 -4.87 4.18
CA MET A 122 3.52 -4.28 5.30
C MET A 122 4.37 -3.17 5.91
N VAL A 123 3.87 -1.94 5.80
CA VAL A 123 4.54 -0.74 6.32
C VAL A 123 4.12 -0.50 7.76
N ILE A 124 5.11 -0.42 8.64
CA ILE A 124 4.91 -0.30 10.09
C ILE A 124 5.55 1.00 10.59
N ASN A 125 4.77 1.79 11.32
CA ASN A 125 5.27 2.89 12.13
C ASN A 125 4.87 2.65 13.60
N ALA A 126 5.80 2.16 14.40
CA ALA A 126 5.55 1.78 15.79
C ALA A 126 5.26 2.98 16.74
N ARG A 127 5.39 4.22 16.26
CA ARG A 127 4.98 5.42 16.99
C ARG A 127 3.52 5.81 16.75
N ARG A 128 2.79 5.07 15.89
CA ARG A 128 1.37 5.30 15.64
C ARG A 128 0.49 4.47 16.60
N PRO A 129 -0.71 4.97 16.96
CA PRO A 129 -1.71 4.18 17.66
C PRO A 129 -1.96 2.85 16.92
N PHE A 130 -2.30 1.80 17.66
CA PHE A 130 -2.55 0.44 17.12
C PHE A 130 -1.38 -0.20 16.35
N SER A 131 -0.15 0.29 16.57
CA SER A 131 1.07 -0.29 15.98
C SER A 131 2.23 -0.30 16.98
N ARG A 132 1.94 -0.10 18.29
CA ARG A 132 2.96 0.03 19.34
C ARG A 132 3.38 -1.30 19.94
N GLY A 133 2.59 -2.34 19.74
CA GLY A 133 2.81 -3.66 20.30
C GLY A 133 2.79 -4.75 19.22
N VAL A 134 3.46 -5.87 19.52
CA VAL A 134 3.53 -7.02 18.60
C VAL A 134 2.15 -7.65 18.42
N ASP A 135 1.32 -7.70 19.47
CA ASP A 135 0.01 -8.33 19.39
C ASP A 135 -0.96 -7.56 18.49
N GLU A 136 -0.95 -6.22 18.57
CA GLU A 136 -1.72 -5.34 17.65
C GLU A 136 -1.27 -5.53 16.20
N LEU A 137 0.03 -5.64 15.96
CA LEU A 137 0.59 -5.88 14.63
C LEU A 137 0.27 -7.29 14.11
N MET A 138 0.21 -8.30 14.98
CA MET A 138 -0.23 -9.66 14.64
C MET A 138 -1.69 -9.69 14.22
N GLU A 139 -2.56 -8.96 14.92
CA GLU A 139 -3.96 -8.84 14.55
C GLU A 139 -4.09 -8.21 13.16
N MET A 140 -3.41 -7.11 12.92
CA MET A 140 -3.36 -6.43 11.61
C MET A 140 -2.82 -7.34 10.51
N TYR A 141 -1.70 -8.03 10.76
CA TYR A 141 -1.11 -8.99 9.84
C TYR A 141 -2.11 -10.07 9.43
N ASN A 142 -2.82 -10.65 10.42
CA ASN A 142 -3.83 -11.67 10.16
C ASN A 142 -5.04 -11.11 9.40
N ASN A 143 -5.50 -9.91 9.73
CA ASN A 143 -6.60 -9.24 9.04
C ASN A 143 -6.27 -8.98 7.58
N ILE A 144 -5.09 -8.44 7.29
CA ILE A 144 -4.64 -8.18 5.91
C ILE A 144 -4.56 -9.50 5.12
N ARG A 145 -3.97 -10.53 5.69
CA ARG A 145 -3.86 -11.85 5.03
C ARG A 145 -5.22 -12.48 4.75
N ASN A 146 -6.10 -12.47 5.72
CA ASN A 146 -7.39 -13.14 5.62
C ASN A 146 -8.34 -12.39 4.67
N LYS A 147 -8.46 -11.08 4.81
CA LYS A 147 -9.36 -10.26 3.98
C LYS A 147 -8.78 -9.99 2.59
N GLY A 148 -7.50 -9.70 2.52
CA GLY A 148 -6.77 -9.48 1.26
C GLY A 148 -6.48 -10.77 0.48
N ARG A 149 -6.54 -11.93 1.15
CA ARG A 149 -6.20 -13.25 0.57
C ARG A 149 -4.80 -13.28 -0.03
N ILE A 150 -3.87 -12.54 0.59
CA ILE A 150 -2.48 -12.39 0.15
C ILE A 150 -1.52 -12.78 1.26
N ASN A 151 -0.31 -13.17 0.89
CA ASN A 151 0.78 -13.28 1.85
C ASN A 151 1.53 -11.95 1.91
N ILE A 152 2.10 -11.63 3.07
CA ILE A 152 3.01 -10.51 3.26
C ILE A 152 4.41 -11.06 3.10
N ASP A 153 5.20 -10.47 2.20
CA ASP A 153 6.54 -10.95 1.87
C ASP A 153 7.62 -10.24 2.71
N TYR A 154 7.36 -8.96 3.09
CA TYR A 154 8.31 -8.15 3.84
C TYR A 154 7.63 -7.17 4.77
N PHE A 155 8.31 -6.84 5.88
CA PHE A 155 8.00 -5.70 6.72
C PHE A 155 8.90 -4.52 6.39
N ILE A 156 8.34 -3.30 6.39
CA ILE A 156 9.09 -2.05 6.28
C ILE A 156 9.02 -1.31 7.60
N ASN A 157 10.15 -1.09 8.23
CA ASN A 157 10.26 -0.19 9.37
C ASN A 157 10.23 1.28 8.88
N ASN A 158 9.08 1.89 8.99
CA ASN A 158 8.89 3.33 8.74
C ASN A 158 8.54 4.07 10.04
N THR A 159 9.12 3.61 11.15
CA THR A 159 8.89 4.24 12.46
C THR A 159 9.52 5.61 12.48
N ASN A 160 8.67 6.62 12.60
CA ASN A 160 9.11 8.00 12.60
C ASN A 160 8.12 8.93 13.33
N MET A 161 8.63 10.08 13.75
CA MET A 161 7.92 11.22 14.33
C MET A 161 8.13 12.48 13.48
N ALA A 162 8.18 12.31 12.16
CA ALA A 162 8.50 13.36 11.20
C ALA A 162 9.83 14.06 11.54
N ARG A 163 9.83 15.39 11.69
CA ARG A 163 11.05 16.15 11.99
C ARG A 163 11.65 15.87 13.38
N GLN A 164 10.89 15.24 14.27
CA GLN A 164 11.33 14.88 15.62
C GLN A 164 11.87 13.46 15.72
N THR A 165 11.98 12.77 14.59
CA THR A 165 12.47 11.39 14.55
C THR A 165 13.91 11.32 15.03
N THR A 166 14.16 10.41 15.96
CA THR A 166 15.49 10.10 16.47
C THR A 166 15.94 8.70 16.01
N VAL A 167 17.20 8.40 16.22
CA VAL A 167 17.75 7.07 15.94
C VAL A 167 17.12 6.02 16.84
N GLU A 168 16.79 6.37 18.08
CA GLU A 168 16.10 5.53 19.05
C GLU A 168 14.71 5.12 18.57
N ASP A 169 13.98 6.01 17.86
CA ASP A 169 12.69 5.67 17.26
C ASP A 169 12.83 4.57 16.22
N ILE A 170 13.86 4.63 15.39
CA ILE A 170 14.13 3.61 14.37
C ILE A 170 14.44 2.27 15.01
N TYR A 171 15.30 2.24 16.04
CA TYR A 171 15.62 1.02 16.77
C TYR A 171 14.41 0.46 17.52
N PHE A 172 13.61 1.31 18.13
CA PHE A 172 12.35 0.89 18.75
C PHE A 172 11.42 0.17 17.76
N GLY A 173 11.24 0.75 16.56
CA GLY A 173 10.48 0.10 15.51
C GLY A 173 11.09 -1.24 15.06
N LYS A 174 12.42 -1.28 14.95
CA LYS A 174 13.13 -2.50 14.59
C LYS A 174 12.90 -3.63 15.59
N GLU A 175 13.02 -3.39 16.89
CA GLU A 175 12.79 -4.41 17.92
C GLU A 175 11.37 -5.00 17.86
N ILE A 176 10.37 -4.17 17.59
CA ILE A 176 8.98 -4.62 17.45
C ILE A 176 8.84 -5.49 16.19
N ILE A 177 9.43 -5.06 15.08
CA ILE A 177 9.37 -5.80 13.81
C ILE A 177 10.12 -7.11 13.89
N ASP A 178 11.29 -7.17 14.53
CA ASP A 178 12.05 -8.42 14.74
C ASP A 178 11.17 -9.46 15.46
N LYS A 179 10.48 -9.05 16.54
CA LYS A 179 9.55 -9.92 17.27
C LYS A 179 8.34 -10.35 16.42
N LEU A 180 7.84 -9.46 15.56
CA LEU A 180 6.78 -9.80 14.62
C LEU A 180 7.27 -10.82 13.59
N SER A 181 8.47 -10.62 13.06
CA SER A 181 9.12 -11.53 12.11
C SER A 181 9.31 -12.93 12.70
N GLU A 182 9.75 -13.04 13.95
CA GLU A 182 9.86 -14.32 14.66
C GLU A 182 8.53 -15.07 14.75
N ARG A 183 7.42 -14.34 14.94
CA ARG A 183 6.06 -14.94 15.06
C ARG A 183 5.44 -15.31 13.71
N THR A 184 5.80 -14.62 12.65
CA THR A 184 5.16 -14.75 11.33
C THR A 184 5.98 -15.53 10.33
N GLY A 185 7.30 -15.59 10.53
CA GLY A 185 8.26 -16.17 9.59
C GLY A 185 8.56 -15.28 8.38
N VAL A 186 8.21 -13.99 8.44
CA VAL A 186 8.45 -12.98 7.38
C VAL A 186 9.75 -12.25 7.62
#